data_e1ec7906627cde41ecace0ff70b97c63
#
_entry.id   e1ec7906627cde41ecace0ff70b97c63
#
_cell.length_a   1.000
_cell.length_b   1.000
_cell.length_c   1.000
_cell.angle_alpha   90.00
_cell.angle_beta   90.00
_cell.angle_gamma   90.00
#
_symmetry.space_group_name_H-M   'P 1'
#
loop_
_entity.id
_entity.type
_entity.pdbx_description
1 polymer ?
#
loop_
_entity_poly.entity_id
_entity_poly.type
_entity_poly.pdbx_seq_one_letter_code
_entity_poly.pdbx_strand_id
1 'polypeptide(L)'
;MKMVITLHTYQLVLPCLLGVEGLVAEELRDMGAENVAPENGRVLCAGSPEMIARANIRSRFAERVLVLLGTFEAKSFESLFRGVKALPWTEWIGRDDAFPVKGRCLSSQLMSVPDCQAIIKKAVVESLKEAYKLEHFPETGANYQIQFLIMKDKVSIMLDTSGAGLHKRGYRKNSNEAPIKETLAAVMAKLSRVRTDGTLIDPFCGSGTILIEGAMLAMHIAPGLRRHFAAEKWKAVPGNIWDNERIAAK
;
A
#
# COMPACT_ATOMS: atom_id res chain seq x y z
N MET A 1 -12.26 -28.16 -21.94
CA MET A 1 -12.55 -26.73 -21.81
C MET A 1 -11.34 -26.07 -21.12
N LYS A 2 -10.45 -25.43 -21.87
CA LYS A 2 -9.30 -24.72 -21.28
C LYS A 2 -9.84 -23.44 -20.64
N MET A 3 -9.82 -23.38 -19.31
CA MET A 3 -10.09 -22.16 -18.57
C MET A 3 -8.92 -21.21 -18.84
N VAL A 4 -9.13 -20.16 -19.63
CA VAL A 4 -8.19 -19.08 -19.80
C VAL A 4 -8.29 -18.23 -18.52
N ILE A 5 -7.37 -18.45 -17.59
CA ILE A 5 -7.20 -17.56 -16.44
C ILE A 5 -6.52 -16.30 -17.00
N THR A 6 -7.30 -15.26 -17.22
CA THR A 6 -6.76 -13.93 -17.50
C THR A 6 -6.09 -13.45 -16.20
N LEU A 7 -4.78 -13.58 -16.11
CA LEU A 7 -3.99 -13.03 -15.01
C LEU A 7 -4.07 -11.50 -15.10
N HIS A 8 -4.92 -10.90 -14.27
CA HIS A 8 -4.92 -9.45 -14.09
C HIS A 8 -3.60 -9.04 -13.43
N THR A 9 -2.79 -8.30 -14.16
CA THR A 9 -1.56 -7.72 -13.64
C THR A 9 -1.82 -6.27 -13.24
N TYR A 10 -1.56 -5.94 -11.99
CA TYR A 10 -1.71 -4.61 -11.42
C TYR A 10 -0.37 -3.90 -11.34
N GLN A 11 -0.38 -2.59 -11.54
CA GLN A 11 0.76 -1.74 -11.18
C GLN A 11 0.69 -1.43 -9.69
N LEU A 12 1.74 -1.78 -8.96
CA LEU A 12 1.83 -1.55 -7.53
C LEU A 12 2.84 -0.45 -7.22
N VAL A 13 2.54 0.31 -6.18
CA VAL A 13 3.42 1.36 -5.63
C VAL A 13 3.61 1.09 -4.16
N LEU A 14 4.86 0.90 -3.75
CA LEU A 14 5.22 0.69 -2.36
C LEU A 14 6.03 1.89 -1.84
N PRO A 15 5.38 2.85 -1.15
CA PRO A 15 6.10 3.93 -0.49
C PRO A 15 7.02 3.40 0.60
N CYS A 16 8.20 4.01 0.74
CA CYS A 16 9.19 3.66 1.74
C CYS A 16 9.94 4.90 2.22
N LEU A 17 10.81 4.74 3.21
CA LEU A 17 11.74 5.79 3.62
C LEU A 17 12.75 6.07 2.50
N LEU A 18 13.17 7.33 2.38
CA LEU A 18 14.24 7.72 1.45
C LEU A 18 15.54 6.97 1.80
N GLY A 19 16.19 6.43 0.78
CA GLY A 19 17.46 5.69 0.91
C GLY A 19 17.29 4.19 1.18
N VAL A 20 16.04 3.69 1.33
CA VAL A 20 15.79 2.26 1.52
C VAL A 20 15.09 1.60 0.34
N GLU A 21 14.91 2.31 -0.74
CA GLU A 21 14.23 1.83 -1.96
C GLU A 21 14.87 0.55 -2.50
N GLY A 22 16.22 0.45 -2.39
CA GLY A 22 16.96 -0.75 -2.78
C GLY A 22 16.55 -1.99 -1.98
N LEU A 23 16.32 -1.85 -0.66
CA LEU A 23 15.87 -2.97 0.18
C LEU A 23 14.45 -3.41 -0.15
N VAL A 24 13.53 -2.46 -0.41
CA VAL A 24 12.16 -2.79 -0.85
C VAL A 24 12.19 -3.46 -2.22
N ALA A 25 13.02 -2.97 -3.14
CA ALA A 25 13.16 -3.57 -4.47
C ALA A 25 13.73 -5.00 -4.41
N GLU A 26 14.70 -5.27 -3.52
CA GLU A 26 15.21 -6.61 -3.24
C GLU A 26 14.08 -7.53 -2.75
N GLU A 27 13.34 -7.13 -1.71
CA GLU A 27 12.19 -7.90 -1.20
C GLU A 27 11.17 -8.23 -2.29
N LEU A 28 10.82 -7.26 -3.13
CA LEU A 28 9.83 -7.46 -4.19
C LEU A 28 10.31 -8.45 -5.25
N ARG A 29 11.59 -8.41 -5.63
CA ARG A 29 12.17 -9.40 -6.55
C ARG A 29 12.18 -10.80 -5.95
N ASP A 30 12.55 -10.92 -4.67
CA ASP A 30 12.52 -12.20 -3.93
C ASP A 30 11.11 -12.77 -3.82
N MET A 31 10.09 -11.89 -3.76
CA MET A 31 8.68 -12.29 -3.77
C MET A 31 8.16 -12.66 -5.18
N GLY A 32 8.92 -12.42 -6.24
CA GLY A 32 8.53 -12.70 -7.62
C GLY A 32 7.75 -11.57 -8.30
N ALA A 33 7.88 -10.32 -7.83
CA ALA A 33 7.29 -9.17 -8.51
C ALA A 33 8.03 -8.87 -9.83
N GLU A 34 7.27 -8.42 -10.82
CA GLU A 34 7.80 -8.07 -12.13
C GLU A 34 8.03 -6.56 -12.25
N ASN A 35 8.90 -6.16 -13.17
CA ASN A 35 9.16 -4.75 -13.53
C ASN A 35 9.47 -3.87 -12.30
N VAL A 36 10.29 -4.38 -11.37
CA VAL A 36 10.63 -3.70 -10.12
C VAL A 36 11.53 -2.50 -10.40
N ALA A 37 11.00 -1.29 -10.19
CA ALA A 37 11.66 -0.02 -10.46
C ALA A 37 11.68 0.87 -9.19
N PRO A 38 12.84 1.03 -8.53
CA PRO A 38 12.98 1.96 -7.42
C PRO A 38 12.97 3.41 -7.91
N GLU A 39 12.21 4.26 -7.21
CA GLU A 39 12.13 5.71 -7.38
C GLU A 39 12.29 6.37 -6.00
N ASN A 40 12.59 7.67 -5.95
CA ASN A 40 12.76 8.38 -4.69
C ASN A 40 11.53 8.23 -3.76
N GLY A 41 11.74 7.56 -2.61
CA GLY A 41 10.73 7.33 -1.58
C GLY A 41 9.66 6.29 -1.91
N ARG A 42 9.81 5.53 -3.00
CA ARG A 42 8.88 4.46 -3.37
C ARG A 42 9.51 3.44 -4.34
N VAL A 43 8.89 2.27 -4.44
CA VAL A 43 9.23 1.29 -5.46
C VAL A 43 7.97 0.96 -6.26
N LEU A 44 8.07 0.93 -7.59
CA LEU A 44 7.02 0.47 -8.48
C LEU A 44 7.30 -0.98 -8.87
N CYS A 45 6.24 -1.76 -9.05
CA CYS A 45 6.35 -3.10 -9.63
C CYS A 45 5.03 -3.51 -10.28
N ALA A 46 5.06 -4.59 -11.03
CA ALA A 46 3.87 -5.24 -11.56
C ALA A 46 3.65 -6.56 -10.81
N GLY A 47 2.38 -6.94 -10.61
CA GLY A 47 2.05 -8.18 -9.93
C GLY A 47 0.58 -8.54 -10.00
N SER A 48 0.29 -9.82 -9.76
CA SER A 48 -1.05 -10.39 -9.69
C SER A 48 -1.75 -10.05 -8.35
N PRO A 49 -3.03 -10.43 -8.16
CA PRO A 49 -3.70 -10.33 -6.87
C PRO A 49 -2.93 -11.01 -5.72
N GLU A 50 -2.24 -12.14 -6.01
CA GLU A 50 -1.39 -12.84 -5.03
C GLU A 50 -0.22 -11.96 -4.60
N MET A 51 0.36 -11.17 -5.51
CA MET A 51 1.44 -10.24 -5.17
C MET A 51 0.95 -9.14 -4.22
N ILE A 52 -0.29 -8.66 -4.36
CA ILE A 52 -0.88 -7.70 -3.42
C ILE A 52 -0.90 -8.30 -2.01
N ALA A 53 -1.39 -9.52 -1.85
CA ALA A 53 -1.45 -10.21 -0.55
C ALA A 53 -0.04 -10.48 -0.02
N ARG A 54 0.83 -11.04 -0.86
CA ARG A 54 2.21 -11.39 -0.52
C ARG A 54 3.02 -10.18 -0.05
N ALA A 55 2.96 -9.07 -0.77
CA ALA A 55 3.67 -7.85 -0.41
C ALA A 55 3.16 -7.26 0.91
N ASN A 56 1.84 -7.26 1.16
CA ASN A 56 1.27 -6.81 2.44
C ASN A 56 1.71 -7.69 3.61
N ILE A 57 1.78 -9.02 3.43
CA ILE A 57 2.13 -9.97 4.49
C ILE A 57 3.63 -9.97 4.77
N ARG A 58 4.46 -9.91 3.73
CA ARG A 58 5.90 -10.19 3.84
C ARG A 58 6.79 -8.95 3.86
N SER A 59 6.36 -7.81 3.28
CA SER A 59 7.24 -6.64 3.23
C SER A 59 7.56 -6.07 4.61
N ARG A 60 8.86 -5.91 4.87
CA ARG A 60 9.42 -5.37 6.12
C ARG A 60 9.69 -3.88 6.04
N PHE A 61 10.06 -3.40 4.85
CA PHE A 61 10.61 -2.05 4.65
C PHE A 61 9.65 -1.09 4.01
N ALA A 62 8.60 -1.57 3.32
CA ALA A 62 7.56 -0.71 2.76
C ALA A 62 6.61 -0.17 3.83
N GLU A 63 6.08 1.04 3.62
CA GLU A 63 5.08 1.67 4.48
C GLU A 63 3.65 1.24 4.16
N ARG A 64 3.38 0.93 2.88
CA ARG A 64 2.09 0.50 2.34
C ARG A 64 2.29 -0.26 1.03
N VAL A 65 1.23 -0.97 0.62
CA VAL A 65 1.07 -1.50 -0.74
C VAL A 65 -0.12 -0.79 -1.37
N LEU A 66 0.10 -0.09 -2.47
CA LEU A 66 -0.91 0.67 -3.18
C LEU A 66 -1.07 0.13 -4.60
N VAL A 67 -2.29 0.06 -5.11
CA VAL A 67 -2.56 -0.22 -6.53
C VAL A 67 -2.67 1.10 -7.28
N LEU A 68 -1.87 1.29 -8.31
CA LEU A 68 -1.91 2.49 -9.16
C LEU A 68 -3.06 2.35 -10.17
N LEU A 69 -4.05 3.25 -10.09
CA LEU A 69 -5.16 3.30 -11.05
C LEU A 69 -4.81 4.12 -12.30
N GLY A 70 -4.02 5.16 -12.12
CA GLY A 70 -3.58 5.97 -13.25
C GLY A 70 -2.71 7.14 -12.85
N THR A 71 -2.04 7.68 -13.87
CA THR A 71 -1.17 8.86 -13.75
C THR A 71 -1.46 9.81 -14.91
N PHE A 72 -1.62 11.10 -14.63
CA PHE A 72 -1.90 12.14 -15.61
C PHE A 72 -1.39 13.50 -15.13
N GLU A 73 -1.31 14.49 -16.01
CA GLU A 73 -0.99 15.86 -15.65
C GLU A 73 -2.23 16.65 -15.29
N ALA A 74 -2.17 17.48 -14.23
CA ALA A 74 -3.21 18.40 -13.87
C ALA A 74 -2.65 19.68 -13.26
N LYS A 75 -2.93 20.82 -13.91
CA LYS A 75 -2.55 22.17 -13.46
C LYS A 75 -3.74 22.98 -12.95
N SER A 76 -4.96 22.45 -13.09
CA SER A 76 -6.21 23.07 -12.63
C SER A 76 -7.13 22.02 -12.02
N PHE A 77 -8.10 22.47 -11.19
CA PHE A 77 -9.12 21.60 -10.63
C PHE A 77 -9.99 20.93 -11.69
N GLU A 78 -10.20 21.59 -12.82
CA GLU A 78 -10.95 21.03 -13.95
C GLU A 78 -10.18 19.86 -14.58
N SER A 79 -8.87 20.00 -14.84
CA SER A 79 -8.04 18.93 -15.39
C SER A 79 -7.90 17.77 -14.41
N LEU A 80 -7.80 18.06 -13.10
CA LEU A 80 -7.82 17.05 -12.03
C LEU A 80 -9.13 16.27 -12.04
N PHE A 81 -10.28 16.96 -12.07
CA PHE A 81 -11.60 16.35 -12.10
C PHE A 81 -11.78 15.41 -13.29
N ARG A 82 -11.45 15.89 -14.50
CA ARG A 82 -11.56 15.10 -15.74
C ARG A 82 -10.66 13.86 -15.72
N GLY A 83 -9.41 14.01 -15.30
CA GLY A 83 -8.47 12.90 -15.23
C GLY A 83 -8.90 11.83 -14.22
N VAL A 84 -9.40 12.24 -13.06
CA VAL A 84 -9.91 11.30 -12.05
C VAL A 84 -11.19 10.61 -12.51
N LYS A 85 -12.14 11.37 -13.11
CA LYS A 85 -13.42 10.81 -13.59
C LYS A 85 -13.24 9.72 -14.65
N ALA A 86 -12.18 9.82 -15.46
CA ALA A 86 -11.88 8.89 -16.53
C ALA A 86 -11.28 7.53 -16.07
N LEU A 87 -10.93 7.38 -14.79
CA LEU A 87 -10.36 6.15 -14.24
C LEU A 87 -11.44 5.05 -14.09
N PRO A 88 -11.05 3.76 -14.10
CA PRO A 88 -11.97 2.61 -14.13
C PRO A 88 -12.55 2.29 -12.74
N TRP A 89 -13.27 3.22 -12.13
CA TRP A 89 -13.76 3.10 -10.76
C TRP A 89 -14.69 1.91 -10.52
N THR A 90 -15.51 1.55 -11.51
CA THR A 90 -16.49 0.45 -11.42
C THR A 90 -15.85 -0.94 -11.37
N GLU A 91 -14.60 -1.07 -11.77
CA GLU A 91 -13.85 -2.32 -11.65
C GLU A 91 -13.47 -2.59 -10.19
N TRP A 92 -13.43 -1.55 -9.35
CA TRP A 92 -12.98 -1.62 -7.97
C TRP A 92 -14.12 -1.41 -6.97
N ILE A 93 -14.84 -0.30 -7.08
CA ILE A 93 -15.76 0.21 -6.07
C ILE A 93 -17.19 -0.23 -6.41
N GLY A 94 -17.80 -0.99 -5.53
CA GLY A 94 -19.20 -1.41 -5.62
C GLY A 94 -20.17 -0.32 -5.14
N ARG A 95 -21.47 -0.66 -5.17
CA ARG A 95 -22.56 0.29 -4.84
C ARG A 95 -22.56 0.76 -3.40
N ASP A 96 -22.13 -0.10 -2.48
CA ASP A 96 -22.19 0.14 -1.03
C ASP A 96 -20.81 0.45 -0.44
N ASP A 97 -19.74 0.40 -1.23
CA ASP A 97 -18.38 0.50 -0.74
C ASP A 97 -18.01 1.94 -0.34
N ALA A 98 -17.17 2.05 0.68
CA ALA A 98 -16.65 3.33 1.15
C ALA A 98 -15.35 3.68 0.41
N PHE A 99 -15.21 4.95 0.00
CA PHE A 99 -14.05 5.43 -0.76
C PHE A 99 -13.55 6.79 -0.26
N PRO A 100 -13.01 6.85 0.97
CA PRO A 100 -12.41 8.07 1.50
C PRO A 100 -11.17 8.45 0.69
N VAL A 101 -10.94 9.76 0.53
CA VAL A 101 -9.81 10.31 -0.23
C VAL A 101 -8.79 10.91 0.72
N LYS A 102 -7.51 10.54 0.57
CA LYS A 102 -6.36 11.11 1.29
C LYS A 102 -5.21 11.32 0.30
N GLY A 103 -4.34 12.24 0.59
CA GLY A 103 -3.15 12.44 -0.24
C GLY A 103 -2.34 13.66 0.13
N ARG A 104 -1.47 14.05 -0.76
CA ARG A 104 -0.58 15.20 -0.58
C ARG A 104 -0.26 15.86 -1.92
N CYS A 105 0.04 17.16 -1.84
CA CYS A 105 0.50 17.98 -2.96
C CYS A 105 1.90 18.47 -2.67
N LEU A 106 2.81 18.38 -3.64
CA LEU A 106 4.21 18.76 -3.53
C LEU A 106 4.66 19.49 -4.80
N SER A 107 5.19 20.69 -4.64
CA SER A 107 5.79 21.47 -5.74
C SER A 107 4.93 21.52 -7.01
N SER A 108 3.63 21.78 -6.87
CA SER A 108 2.63 21.76 -7.95
C SER A 108 1.77 23.02 -7.92
N GLN A 109 1.06 23.33 -9.00
CA GLN A 109 0.09 24.42 -9.03
C GLN A 109 -1.11 24.12 -8.10
N LEU A 110 -1.54 22.88 -8.04
CA LEU A 110 -2.55 22.40 -7.09
C LEU A 110 -1.90 22.08 -5.75
N MET A 111 -1.97 23.00 -4.78
CA MET A 111 -1.33 22.86 -3.46
C MET A 111 -2.32 22.61 -2.32
N SER A 112 -3.58 23.02 -2.46
CA SER A 112 -4.60 22.83 -1.43
C SER A 112 -5.02 21.35 -1.38
N VAL A 113 -4.54 20.64 -0.36
CA VAL A 113 -4.89 19.22 -0.15
C VAL A 113 -6.40 19.05 0.08
N PRO A 114 -7.10 19.86 0.92
CA PRO A 114 -8.53 19.72 1.11
C PRO A 114 -9.35 19.92 -0.18
N ASP A 115 -8.98 20.90 -1.00
CA ASP A 115 -9.70 21.16 -2.26
C ASP A 115 -9.46 20.02 -3.26
N CYS A 116 -8.22 19.52 -3.38
CA CYS A 116 -7.92 18.36 -4.20
C CYS A 116 -8.71 17.11 -3.72
N GLN A 117 -8.81 16.89 -2.42
CA GLN A 117 -9.63 15.79 -1.86
C GLN A 117 -11.10 15.92 -2.26
N ALA A 118 -11.67 17.12 -2.13
CA ALA A 118 -13.08 17.38 -2.49
C ALA A 118 -13.33 17.16 -3.99
N ILE A 119 -12.44 17.68 -4.85
CA ILE A 119 -12.52 17.51 -6.31
C ILE A 119 -12.38 16.04 -6.72
N ILE A 120 -11.43 15.32 -6.16
CA ILE A 120 -11.23 13.90 -6.43
C ILE A 120 -12.47 13.11 -5.97
N LYS A 121 -12.95 13.33 -4.75
CA LYS A 121 -14.18 12.66 -4.25
C LYS A 121 -15.35 12.92 -5.16
N LYS A 122 -15.57 14.17 -5.58
CA LYS A 122 -16.65 14.57 -6.50
C LYS A 122 -16.51 13.83 -7.86
N ALA A 123 -15.32 13.76 -8.43
CA ALA A 123 -15.08 13.10 -9.71
C ALA A 123 -15.40 11.60 -9.66
N VAL A 124 -15.00 10.92 -8.56
CA VAL A 124 -15.32 9.52 -8.32
C VAL A 124 -16.83 9.31 -8.19
N VAL A 125 -17.50 10.13 -7.37
CA VAL A 125 -18.96 10.08 -7.20
C VAL A 125 -19.68 10.24 -8.54
N GLU A 126 -19.30 11.22 -9.37
CA GLU A 126 -19.92 11.43 -10.69
C GLU A 126 -19.70 10.23 -11.61
N SER A 127 -18.51 9.66 -11.64
CA SER A 127 -18.22 8.45 -12.43
C SER A 127 -19.09 7.26 -11.98
N LEU A 128 -19.20 7.04 -10.67
CA LEU A 128 -20.00 5.94 -10.11
C LEU A 128 -21.52 6.18 -10.29
N LYS A 129 -22.00 7.43 -10.17
CA LYS A 129 -23.40 7.79 -10.44
C LYS A 129 -23.80 7.45 -11.87
N GLU A 130 -22.97 7.80 -12.84
CA GLU A 130 -23.23 7.52 -14.25
C GLU A 130 -23.32 6.01 -14.52
N ALA A 131 -22.45 5.23 -13.87
CA ALA A 131 -22.41 3.78 -14.08
C ALA A 131 -23.51 3.02 -13.32
N TYR A 132 -23.75 3.36 -12.05
CA TYR A 132 -24.66 2.61 -11.20
C TYR A 132 -26.10 3.14 -11.19
N LYS A 133 -26.33 4.34 -11.75
CA LYS A 133 -27.65 5.03 -11.73
C LYS A 133 -28.15 5.24 -10.31
N LEU A 134 -27.26 5.63 -9.39
CA LEU A 134 -27.54 5.91 -7.98
C LEU A 134 -27.28 7.38 -7.69
N GLU A 135 -28.15 8.01 -6.90
CA GLU A 135 -27.96 9.40 -6.45
C GLU A 135 -27.12 9.49 -5.16
N HIS A 136 -27.14 8.45 -4.36
CA HIS A 136 -26.45 8.39 -3.06
C HIS A 136 -25.71 7.08 -2.89
N PHE A 137 -24.53 7.15 -2.24
CA PHE A 137 -23.69 6.00 -1.89
C PHE A 137 -23.68 5.87 -0.37
N PRO A 138 -24.14 4.73 0.21
CA PRO A 138 -24.25 4.57 1.66
C PRO A 138 -22.90 4.40 2.36
N GLU A 139 -21.85 4.05 1.63
CA GLU A 139 -20.47 3.86 2.13
C GLU A 139 -20.38 2.93 3.36
N THR A 140 -21.18 1.85 3.37
CA THR A 140 -21.26 0.86 4.46
C THR A 140 -20.49 -0.43 4.18
N GLY A 141 -20.04 -0.63 2.94
CA GLY A 141 -19.33 -1.82 2.47
C GLY A 141 -17.83 -1.82 2.74
N ALA A 142 -17.06 -2.44 1.85
CA ALA A 142 -15.61 -2.49 1.94
C ALA A 142 -14.99 -1.11 1.78
N ASN A 143 -13.84 -0.90 2.44
CA ASN A 143 -13.15 0.40 2.38
C ASN A 143 -12.07 0.40 1.28
N TYR A 144 -12.26 1.22 0.26
CA TYR A 144 -11.32 1.49 -0.84
C TYR A 144 -10.70 2.87 -0.65
N GLN A 145 -9.80 3.03 0.32
CA GLN A 145 -9.17 4.33 0.54
C GLN A 145 -8.38 4.77 -0.69
N ILE A 146 -8.84 5.84 -1.33
CA ILE A 146 -8.17 6.48 -2.45
C ILE A 146 -7.00 7.29 -1.91
N GLN A 147 -5.80 7.03 -2.41
CA GLN A 147 -4.63 7.85 -2.15
C GLN A 147 -4.21 8.62 -3.40
N PHE A 148 -3.97 9.92 -3.27
CA PHE A 148 -3.41 10.71 -4.36
C PHE A 148 -2.07 11.32 -3.97
N LEU A 149 -1.22 11.45 -4.98
CA LEU A 149 0.00 12.23 -4.92
C LEU A 149 0.02 13.17 -6.13
N ILE A 150 0.07 14.48 -5.88
CA ILE A 150 0.32 15.48 -6.90
C ILE A 150 1.73 16.02 -6.68
N MET A 151 2.62 15.78 -7.63
CA MET A 151 4.01 16.21 -7.55
C MET A 151 4.47 16.73 -8.89
N LYS A 152 4.92 18.00 -8.93
CA LYS A 152 5.31 18.69 -10.17
C LYS A 152 4.23 18.60 -11.25
N ASP A 153 2.99 18.89 -10.86
CA ASP A 153 1.77 18.83 -11.69
C ASP A 153 1.39 17.43 -12.23
N LYS A 154 2.14 16.40 -11.89
CA LYS A 154 1.83 15.00 -12.18
C LYS A 154 1.00 14.39 -11.05
N VAL A 155 -0.19 13.92 -11.38
CA VAL A 155 -1.14 13.27 -10.46
C VAL A 155 -0.97 11.77 -10.56
N SER A 156 -0.89 11.10 -9.41
CA SER A 156 -0.99 9.64 -9.30
C SER A 156 -2.18 9.33 -8.41
N ILE A 157 -3.11 8.51 -8.88
CA ILE A 157 -4.29 8.05 -8.15
C ILE A 157 -4.11 6.57 -7.84
N MET A 158 -4.23 6.20 -6.57
CA MET A 158 -3.93 4.86 -6.07
C MET A 158 -5.01 4.39 -5.09
N LEU A 159 -5.17 3.08 -4.94
CA LEU A 159 -5.99 2.46 -3.88
C LEU A 159 -5.10 1.82 -2.82
N ASP A 160 -5.37 2.10 -1.55
CA ASP A 160 -4.62 1.59 -0.42
C ASP A 160 -5.10 0.19 -0.02
N THR A 161 -4.32 -0.83 -0.34
CA THR A 161 -4.62 -2.23 -0.01
C THR A 161 -4.32 -2.58 1.44
N SER A 162 -3.44 -1.83 2.08
CA SER A 162 -2.93 -2.13 3.43
C SER A 162 -3.89 -1.71 4.54
N GLY A 163 -4.58 -0.58 4.39
CA GLY A 163 -5.40 0.05 5.43
C GLY A 163 -4.53 0.71 6.51
N ALA A 164 -4.28 0.06 7.63
CA ALA A 164 -3.27 0.52 8.58
C ALA A 164 -1.86 0.37 7.98
N GLY A 165 -0.96 1.34 8.22
CA GLY A 165 0.41 1.29 7.70
C GLY A 165 1.14 0.01 8.08
N LEU A 166 2.05 -0.48 7.22
CA LEU A 166 2.73 -1.76 7.43
C LEU A 166 3.63 -1.76 8.67
N HIS A 167 4.12 -0.60 9.13
CA HIS A 167 4.84 -0.50 10.40
C HIS A 167 4.01 -1.00 11.59
N LYS A 168 2.67 -0.89 11.57
CA LYS A 168 1.82 -1.43 12.64
C LYS A 168 1.73 -2.95 12.53
N ARG A 169 2.76 -3.67 13.00
CA ARG A 169 2.86 -5.15 12.94
C ARG A 169 1.83 -5.87 13.80
N GLY A 170 1.31 -5.22 14.85
CA GLY A 170 0.35 -5.78 15.79
C GLY A 170 0.97 -6.41 17.04
N TYR A 171 2.29 -6.50 17.16
CA TYR A 171 2.93 -7.06 18.36
C TYR A 171 3.04 -6.05 19.51
N ARG A 172 2.95 -4.76 19.23
CA ARG A 172 3.10 -3.71 20.26
C ARG A 172 1.79 -3.51 21.01
N LYS A 173 1.71 -4.02 22.23
CA LYS A 173 0.58 -3.82 23.14
C LYS A 173 0.76 -2.56 23.98
N ASN A 174 1.99 -2.35 24.49
CA ASN A 174 2.38 -1.16 25.24
C ASN A 174 3.50 -0.46 24.48
N SER A 175 3.42 0.85 24.32
CA SER A 175 4.47 1.65 23.71
C SER A 175 4.89 2.76 24.66
N ASN A 176 6.19 3.01 24.74
CA ASN A 176 6.72 4.22 25.33
C ASN A 176 6.31 5.42 24.47
N GLU A 177 6.45 6.64 24.98
CA GLU A 177 6.30 7.84 24.17
C GLU A 177 7.27 7.80 22.98
N ALA A 178 6.78 8.09 21.77
CA ALA A 178 7.53 8.18 20.52
C ALA A 178 8.49 6.99 20.21
N PRO A 179 8.02 5.74 20.15
CA PRO A 179 8.87 4.61 19.81
C PRO A 179 9.33 4.68 18.35
N ILE A 180 10.49 4.07 18.04
CA ILE A 180 10.96 3.91 16.66
C ILE A 180 9.93 3.15 15.82
N LYS A 181 9.71 3.58 14.57
CA LYS A 181 8.84 2.84 13.65
C LYS A 181 9.42 1.47 13.34
N GLU A 182 8.57 0.46 13.29
CA GLU A 182 8.94 -0.92 13.03
C GLU A 182 9.61 -1.10 11.66
N THR A 183 9.16 -0.36 10.63
CA THR A 183 9.81 -0.36 9.30
C THR A 183 11.23 0.16 9.37
N LEU A 184 11.49 1.24 10.13
CA LEU A 184 12.84 1.77 10.32
C LEU A 184 13.70 0.81 11.16
N ALA A 185 13.15 0.23 12.22
CA ALA A 185 13.86 -0.76 13.04
C ALA A 185 14.25 -2.00 12.22
N ALA A 186 13.37 -2.46 11.32
CA ALA A 186 13.66 -3.56 10.40
C ALA A 186 14.81 -3.22 9.45
N VAL A 187 14.87 -1.97 8.94
CA VAL A 187 16.00 -1.48 8.12
C VAL A 187 17.30 -1.52 8.93
N MET A 188 17.31 -1.02 10.17
CA MET A 188 18.49 -1.05 11.04
C MET A 188 18.94 -2.49 11.30
N ALA A 189 18.01 -3.41 11.60
CA ALA A 189 18.31 -4.82 11.79
C ALA A 189 18.90 -5.47 10.52
N LYS A 190 18.37 -5.18 9.33
CA LYS A 190 18.91 -5.68 8.04
C LYS A 190 20.33 -5.15 7.80
N LEU A 191 20.57 -3.87 8.05
CA LEU A 191 21.87 -3.23 7.86
C LEU A 191 22.92 -3.71 8.89
N SER A 192 22.50 -4.11 10.09
CA SER A 192 23.38 -4.73 11.07
C SER A 192 23.78 -6.18 10.73
N ARG A 193 23.25 -6.72 9.62
CA ARG A 193 23.53 -8.08 9.12
C ARG A 193 23.23 -9.16 10.15
N VAL A 194 22.11 -8.98 10.91
CA VAL A 194 21.66 -9.98 11.87
C VAL A 194 21.53 -11.36 11.21
N ARG A 195 21.99 -12.40 11.90
CA ARG A 195 22.02 -13.78 11.42
C ARG A 195 21.34 -14.70 12.43
N THR A 196 20.88 -15.85 11.96
CA THR A 196 20.21 -16.88 12.78
C THR A 196 21.11 -17.42 13.91
N ASP A 197 22.42 -17.48 13.64
CA ASP A 197 23.45 -17.98 14.56
C ASP A 197 24.21 -16.85 15.30
N GLY A 198 23.78 -15.59 15.11
CA GLY A 198 24.43 -14.42 15.67
C GLY A 198 23.79 -13.92 16.95
N THR A 199 24.48 -12.99 17.62
CA THR A 199 23.95 -12.25 18.77
C THR A 199 23.71 -10.80 18.37
N LEU A 200 22.48 -10.30 18.59
CA LEU A 200 22.12 -8.90 18.42
C LEU A 200 21.97 -8.26 19.80
N ILE A 201 22.73 -7.22 20.08
CA ILE A 201 22.69 -6.48 21.34
C ILE A 201 22.28 -5.04 21.05
N ASP A 202 21.28 -4.56 21.78
CA ASP A 202 20.86 -3.16 21.78
C ASP A 202 20.92 -2.62 23.20
N PRO A 203 21.99 -1.89 23.59
CA PRO A 203 22.18 -1.40 24.95
C PRO A 203 21.22 -0.27 25.34
N PHE A 204 20.49 0.32 24.36
CA PHE A 204 19.50 1.39 24.56
C PHE A 204 18.14 0.98 24.02
N CYS A 205 17.74 -0.27 24.18
CA CYS A 205 16.65 -0.94 23.46
C CYS A 205 15.26 -0.27 23.62
N GLY A 206 15.04 0.53 24.65
CA GLY A 206 13.73 1.14 24.91
C GLY A 206 12.61 0.08 24.95
N SER A 207 11.70 0.10 23.98
CA SER A 207 10.64 -0.91 23.83
C SER A 207 11.08 -2.19 23.07
N GLY A 208 12.36 -2.35 22.80
CA GLY A 208 12.93 -3.53 22.14
C GLY A 208 12.60 -3.66 20.66
N THR A 209 12.14 -2.59 19.99
CA THR A 209 11.66 -2.68 18.60
C THR A 209 12.72 -3.21 17.64
N ILE A 210 13.98 -2.76 17.76
CA ILE A 210 15.09 -3.23 16.89
C ILE A 210 15.35 -4.71 17.14
N LEU A 211 15.36 -5.15 18.40
CA LEU A 211 15.57 -6.56 18.77
C LEU A 211 14.44 -7.45 18.24
N ILE A 212 13.17 -7.00 18.35
CA ILE A 212 12.01 -7.74 17.85
C ILE A 212 12.08 -7.87 16.31
N GLU A 213 12.30 -6.77 15.58
CA GLU A 213 12.42 -6.81 14.10
C GLU A 213 13.66 -7.63 13.67
N GLY A 214 14.76 -7.56 14.43
CA GLY A 214 15.95 -8.38 14.20
C GLY A 214 15.66 -9.88 14.39
N ALA A 215 14.99 -10.27 15.46
CA ALA A 215 14.58 -11.64 15.69
C ALA A 215 13.61 -12.14 14.59
N MET A 216 12.60 -11.34 14.21
CA MET A 216 11.70 -11.67 13.11
C MET A 216 12.44 -11.84 11.78
N LEU A 217 13.47 -11.03 11.53
CA LEU A 217 14.31 -11.14 10.32
C LEU A 217 15.14 -12.44 10.35
N ALA A 218 15.84 -12.73 11.45
CA ALA A 218 16.66 -13.91 11.62
C ALA A 218 15.85 -15.22 11.55
N MET A 219 14.63 -15.22 12.06
CA MET A 219 13.73 -16.36 12.06
C MET A 219 12.83 -16.45 10.82
N HIS A 220 12.99 -15.55 9.84
CA HIS A 220 12.15 -15.45 8.62
C HIS A 220 10.66 -15.27 8.89
N ILE A 221 10.25 -14.74 10.05
CA ILE A 221 8.84 -14.50 10.39
C ILE A 221 8.32 -13.31 9.60
N ALA A 222 7.30 -13.52 8.77
CA ALA A 222 6.70 -12.45 7.98
C ALA A 222 5.95 -11.43 8.87
N PRO A 223 6.18 -10.11 8.70
CA PRO A 223 5.70 -9.10 9.64
C PRO A 223 4.17 -8.90 9.64
N GLY A 224 3.50 -9.28 8.55
CA GLY A 224 2.06 -9.12 8.37
C GLY A 224 1.21 -10.35 8.75
N LEU A 225 1.81 -11.46 9.22
CA LEU A 225 1.10 -12.73 9.44
C LEU A 225 -0.14 -12.61 10.34
N ARG A 226 -0.08 -11.78 11.37
CA ARG A 226 -1.11 -11.69 12.42
C ARG A 226 -2.02 -10.47 12.30
N ARG A 227 -1.96 -9.76 11.17
CA ARG A 227 -2.78 -8.57 10.97
C ARG A 227 -3.74 -8.73 9.80
N HIS A 228 -4.74 -7.85 9.74
CA HIS A 228 -5.67 -7.75 8.63
C HIS A 228 -5.36 -6.54 7.75
N PHE A 229 -5.76 -6.64 6.48
CA PHE A 229 -5.53 -5.62 5.46
C PHE A 229 -6.86 -5.18 4.84
N ALA A 230 -6.92 -3.94 4.35
CA ALA A 230 -8.15 -3.42 3.75
C ALA A 230 -8.61 -4.26 2.55
N ALA A 231 -7.68 -4.71 1.72
CA ALA A 231 -7.97 -5.47 0.52
C ALA A 231 -8.42 -6.93 0.77
N GLU A 232 -8.41 -7.43 2.01
CA GLU A 232 -9.02 -8.74 2.33
C GLU A 232 -10.53 -8.77 2.07
N LYS A 233 -11.18 -7.61 2.06
CA LYS A 233 -12.60 -7.45 1.76
C LYS A 233 -12.89 -7.08 0.31
N TRP A 234 -11.86 -6.98 -0.53
CA TRP A 234 -12.02 -6.54 -1.92
C TRP A 234 -12.29 -7.73 -2.84
N LYS A 235 -13.22 -7.55 -3.78
CA LYS A 235 -13.53 -8.57 -4.79
C LYS A 235 -12.34 -8.90 -5.69
N ALA A 236 -11.48 -7.92 -5.95
CA ALA A 236 -10.30 -8.08 -6.80
C ALA A 236 -9.20 -8.96 -6.16
N VAL A 237 -9.23 -9.16 -4.83
CA VAL A 237 -8.26 -9.99 -4.10
C VAL A 237 -9.03 -10.97 -3.20
N PRO A 238 -9.54 -12.10 -3.74
CA PRO A 238 -10.34 -13.07 -3.02
C PRO A 238 -9.68 -13.60 -1.75
N GLY A 239 -10.49 -13.94 -0.73
CA GLY A 239 -10.01 -14.35 0.60
C GLY A 239 -9.08 -15.55 0.60
N ASN A 240 -9.30 -16.52 -0.28
CA ASN A 240 -8.44 -17.71 -0.43
C ASN A 240 -6.99 -17.35 -0.83
N ILE A 241 -6.77 -16.24 -1.54
CA ILE A 241 -5.42 -15.75 -1.87
C ILE A 241 -4.68 -15.36 -0.59
N TRP A 242 -5.35 -14.63 0.31
CA TRP A 242 -4.77 -14.23 1.59
C TRP A 242 -4.43 -15.41 2.48
N ASP A 243 -5.31 -16.42 2.55
CA ASP A 243 -5.08 -17.63 3.33
C ASP A 243 -3.89 -18.43 2.79
N ASN A 244 -3.81 -18.60 1.47
CA ASN A 244 -2.70 -19.30 0.83
C ASN A 244 -1.37 -18.57 1.07
N GLU A 245 -1.32 -17.24 0.91
CA GLU A 245 -0.11 -16.46 1.15
C GLU A 245 0.31 -16.45 2.63
N ARG A 246 -0.65 -16.49 3.58
CA ARG A 246 -0.33 -16.67 5.00
C ARG A 246 0.24 -18.04 5.31
N ILE A 247 -0.28 -19.10 4.68
CA ILE A 247 0.28 -20.46 4.83
C ILE A 247 1.70 -20.52 4.27
N ALA A 248 1.92 -19.96 3.08
CA ALA A 248 3.23 -19.93 2.45
C ALA A 248 4.25 -19.01 3.15
N ALA A 249 3.81 -18.13 4.06
CA ALA A 249 4.64 -17.19 4.80
C ALA A 249 5.01 -17.67 6.22
N LYS A 250 4.55 -18.86 6.62
CA LYS A 250 4.91 -19.53 7.88
C LYS A 250 6.18 -20.34 7.73
#